data_2f632527797a3902480554f31f72fe22
#
_entry.id   2f632527797a3902480554f31f72fe22
#
_cell.length_a   1.000
_cell.length_b   1.000
_cell.length_c   1.000
_cell.angle_alpha   90.00
_cell.angle_beta   90.00
_cell.angle_gamma   90.00
#
_symmetry.space_group_name_H-M   'P 1'
#
loop_
_entity.id
_entity.type
_entity.pdbx_description
1 polymer ?
#
loop_
_entity_poly.entity_id
_entity_poly.type
_entity_poly.pdbx_seq_one_letter_code
_entity_poly.pdbx_strand_id
1 'polypeptide(L)'
;MDMKFLDVLLPMMFEGLKLTVLIAVVGIGIGFLIGSLCGYLLQSKYKVGKAIAEVYIWIIRATPLMVQALYGYFVIPKLVSVDISSTIVGIGVIALNSGAFISEIVKGALMGIDPGQKEAGASLGLTSSQTMLHLIIPPAFKSALPALFNQFITSVKDTALLSAIAVNEITHQAQAYAALSFKAIPTYTALAVFYLIILSILIIVQKQIERKMR
;
A
#
# COMPACT_ATOMS: atom_id res chain seq x y z
N MET A 1 -12.69 23.84 27.02
CA MET A 1 -12.34 22.46 26.69
C MET A 1 -11.00 22.20 27.36
N ASP A 2 -10.93 21.30 28.31
CA ASP A 2 -9.70 21.03 29.04
C ASP A 2 -8.70 20.34 28.09
N MET A 3 -7.61 21.04 27.72
CA MET A 3 -6.62 20.56 26.74
C MET A 3 -5.67 19.50 27.31
N LYS A 4 -5.72 19.22 28.61
CA LYS A 4 -4.85 18.25 29.30
C LYS A 4 -4.94 16.82 28.73
N PHE A 5 -6.07 16.49 28.03
CA PHE A 5 -6.18 15.19 27.37
C PHE A 5 -5.17 15.01 26.23
N LEU A 6 -4.76 16.10 25.59
CA LEU A 6 -3.77 16.05 24.50
C LEU A 6 -2.39 15.64 25.00
N ASP A 7 -2.05 15.97 26.25
CA ASP A 7 -0.75 15.64 26.84
C ASP A 7 -0.54 14.11 26.96
N VAL A 8 -1.64 13.36 27.01
CA VAL A 8 -1.63 11.89 27.03
C VAL A 8 -1.88 11.31 25.63
N LEU A 9 -2.88 11.84 24.94
CA LEU A 9 -3.29 11.29 23.64
C LEU A 9 -2.22 11.45 22.56
N LEU A 10 -1.57 12.62 22.46
CA LEU A 10 -0.58 12.87 21.40
C LEU A 10 0.63 11.92 21.48
N PRO A 11 1.27 11.70 22.65
CA PRO A 11 2.32 10.69 22.75
C PRO A 11 1.87 9.29 22.31
N MET A 12 0.66 8.84 22.69
CA MET A 12 0.13 7.55 22.26
C MET A 12 -0.03 7.48 20.73
N MET A 13 -0.55 8.54 20.11
CA MET A 13 -0.71 8.61 18.67
C MET A 13 0.64 8.65 17.94
N PHE A 14 1.65 9.31 18.49
CA PHE A 14 3.01 9.30 17.94
C PHE A 14 3.67 7.90 18.03
N GLU A 15 3.43 7.15 19.10
CA GLU A 15 3.85 5.73 19.15
C GLU A 15 3.12 4.89 18.09
N GLY A 16 1.81 5.08 17.95
CA GLY A 16 1.04 4.44 16.89
C GLY A 16 1.53 4.80 15.49
N LEU A 17 1.97 6.05 15.27
CA LEU A 17 2.51 6.52 14.00
C LEU A 17 3.76 5.72 13.58
N LYS A 18 4.63 5.37 14.50
CA LYS A 18 5.82 4.55 14.21
C LYS A 18 5.42 3.22 13.59
N LEU A 19 4.40 2.57 14.15
CA LEU A 19 3.90 1.30 13.66
C LEU A 19 3.14 1.45 12.35
N THR A 20 2.31 2.50 12.20
CA THR A 20 1.67 2.87 10.94
C THR A 20 2.69 3.00 9.81
N VAL A 21 3.77 3.77 10.03
CA VAL A 21 4.82 3.99 9.05
C VAL A 21 5.56 2.68 8.74
N LEU A 22 5.91 1.90 9.77
CA LEU A 22 6.57 0.60 9.58
C LEU A 22 5.74 -0.32 8.69
N ILE A 23 4.46 -0.52 9.02
CA ILE A 23 3.56 -1.40 8.28
C ILE A 23 3.37 -0.89 6.84
N ALA A 24 3.17 0.42 6.68
CA ALA A 24 3.00 1.01 5.36
C ALA A 24 4.26 0.83 4.50
N VAL A 25 5.44 1.19 5.00
CA VAL A 25 6.70 1.13 4.24
C VAL A 25 7.06 -0.32 3.89
N VAL A 26 7.03 -1.23 4.88
CA VAL A 26 7.39 -2.64 4.66
C VAL A 26 6.33 -3.33 3.79
N GLY A 27 5.04 -3.14 4.11
CA GLY A 27 3.93 -3.75 3.37
C GLY A 27 3.91 -3.29 1.91
N ILE A 28 4.06 -1.98 1.65
CA ILE A 28 4.10 -1.47 0.28
C ILE A 28 5.38 -1.88 -0.45
N GLY A 29 6.52 -1.93 0.24
CA GLY A 29 7.76 -2.44 -0.33
C GLY A 29 7.61 -3.86 -0.86
N ILE A 30 7.04 -4.76 -0.06
CA ILE A 30 6.71 -6.14 -0.48
C ILE A 30 5.64 -6.11 -1.58
N GLY A 31 4.59 -5.30 -1.41
CA GLY A 31 3.52 -5.13 -2.39
C GLY A 31 4.03 -4.62 -3.74
N PHE A 32 5.06 -3.75 -3.76
CA PHE A 32 5.69 -3.29 -4.98
C PHE A 32 6.39 -4.43 -5.74
N LEU A 33 7.07 -5.33 -5.04
CA LEU A 33 7.69 -6.50 -5.65
C LEU A 33 6.63 -7.45 -6.24
N ILE A 34 5.59 -7.77 -5.46
CA ILE A 34 4.48 -8.63 -5.91
C ILE A 34 3.76 -7.97 -7.09
N GLY A 35 3.39 -6.70 -6.96
CA GLY A 35 2.66 -5.96 -7.98
C GLY A 35 3.44 -5.78 -9.28
N SER A 36 4.74 -5.52 -9.20
CA SER A 36 5.60 -5.41 -10.38
C SER A 36 5.69 -6.74 -11.13
N LEU A 37 5.86 -7.85 -10.39
CA LEU A 37 5.87 -9.19 -10.98
C LEU A 37 4.52 -9.52 -11.64
N CYS A 38 3.40 -9.32 -10.92
CA CYS A 38 2.07 -9.58 -11.46
C CYS A 38 1.75 -8.67 -12.65
N GLY A 39 2.08 -7.37 -12.58
CA GLY A 39 1.87 -6.42 -13.68
C GLY A 39 2.65 -6.81 -14.95
N TYR A 40 3.88 -7.32 -14.79
CA TYR A 40 4.65 -7.88 -15.89
C TYR A 40 4.01 -9.17 -16.43
N LEU A 41 3.59 -10.11 -15.56
CA LEU A 41 2.95 -11.37 -15.97
C LEU A 41 1.66 -11.14 -16.74
N LEU A 42 0.88 -10.13 -16.40
CA LEU A 42 -0.33 -9.75 -17.13
C LEU A 42 -0.07 -9.36 -18.60
N GLN A 43 1.14 -8.89 -18.91
CA GLN A 43 1.58 -8.53 -20.28
C GLN A 43 2.35 -9.66 -20.97
N SER A 44 2.68 -10.72 -20.26
CA SER A 44 3.50 -11.80 -20.79
C SER A 44 2.67 -12.78 -21.64
N LYS A 45 3.35 -13.53 -22.49
CA LYS A 45 2.76 -14.66 -23.24
C LYS A 45 2.58 -15.92 -22.39
N TYR A 46 3.10 -15.92 -21.16
CA TYR A 46 3.05 -17.07 -20.24
C TYR A 46 1.67 -17.20 -19.60
N LYS A 47 0.80 -18.01 -20.24
CA LYS A 47 -0.62 -18.14 -19.90
C LYS A 47 -0.87 -18.52 -18.43
N VAL A 48 -0.08 -19.46 -17.87
CA VAL A 48 -0.26 -19.93 -16.48
C VAL A 48 0.06 -18.80 -15.49
N GLY A 49 1.18 -18.12 -15.67
CA GLY A 49 1.55 -16.99 -14.80
C GLY A 49 0.55 -15.84 -14.87
N LYS A 50 0.04 -15.56 -16.07
CA LYS A 50 -1.02 -14.58 -16.28
C LYS A 50 -2.30 -14.95 -15.52
N ALA A 51 -2.76 -16.21 -15.64
CA ALA A 51 -3.97 -16.68 -14.96
C ALA A 51 -3.84 -16.60 -13.42
N ILE A 52 -2.67 -16.97 -12.87
CA ILE A 52 -2.40 -16.86 -11.43
C ILE A 52 -2.48 -15.40 -10.98
N ALA A 53 -1.85 -14.48 -11.72
CA ALA A 53 -1.88 -13.05 -11.40
C ALA A 53 -3.33 -12.49 -11.48
N GLU A 54 -4.10 -12.87 -12.51
CA GLU A 54 -5.49 -12.45 -12.65
C GLU A 54 -6.36 -12.92 -11.47
N VAL A 55 -6.24 -14.19 -11.07
CA VAL A 55 -6.99 -14.76 -9.92
C VAL A 55 -6.60 -14.06 -8.62
N TYR A 56 -5.31 -13.85 -8.37
CA TYR A 56 -4.83 -13.12 -7.20
C TYR A 56 -5.43 -11.71 -7.13
N ILE A 57 -5.31 -10.95 -8.23
CA ILE A 57 -5.80 -9.57 -8.31
C ILE A 57 -7.31 -9.54 -8.12
N TRP A 58 -8.03 -10.47 -8.75
CA TRP A 58 -9.48 -10.58 -8.61
C TRP A 58 -9.90 -10.83 -7.17
N ILE A 59 -9.31 -11.81 -6.47
CA ILE A 59 -9.63 -12.13 -5.08
C ILE A 59 -9.40 -10.91 -4.18
N ILE A 60 -8.21 -10.30 -4.28
CA ILE A 60 -7.83 -9.20 -3.39
C ILE A 60 -8.70 -7.95 -3.64
N ARG A 61 -9.00 -7.61 -4.89
CA ARG A 61 -9.82 -6.43 -5.21
C ARG A 61 -11.32 -6.66 -5.02
N ALA A 62 -11.78 -7.89 -5.04
CA ALA A 62 -13.19 -8.23 -4.81
C ALA A 62 -13.53 -8.38 -3.32
N THR A 63 -12.55 -8.35 -2.41
CA THR A 63 -12.76 -8.48 -0.97
C THR A 63 -12.34 -7.22 -0.22
N PRO A 64 -13.12 -6.75 0.79
CA PRO A 64 -12.73 -5.60 1.60
C PRO A 64 -11.45 -5.86 2.41
N LEU A 65 -10.55 -4.87 2.48
CA LEU A 65 -9.28 -4.99 3.21
C LEU A 65 -9.49 -5.40 4.67
N MET A 66 -10.50 -4.84 5.34
CA MET A 66 -10.83 -5.19 6.72
C MET A 66 -11.18 -6.69 6.87
N VAL A 67 -11.90 -7.26 5.89
CA VAL A 67 -12.23 -8.70 5.88
C VAL A 67 -10.97 -9.54 5.67
N GLN A 68 -10.06 -9.10 4.79
CA GLN A 68 -8.75 -9.75 4.61
C GLN A 68 -7.95 -9.75 5.91
N ALA A 69 -7.93 -8.63 6.67
CA ALA A 69 -7.26 -8.53 7.95
C ALA A 69 -7.86 -9.47 9.00
N LEU A 70 -9.18 -9.50 9.14
CA LEU A 70 -9.87 -10.40 10.05
C LEU A 70 -9.62 -11.87 9.70
N TYR A 71 -9.69 -12.23 8.43
CA TYR A 71 -9.42 -13.59 7.96
C TYR A 71 -7.94 -13.98 8.20
N GLY A 72 -7.02 -13.08 7.88
CA GLY A 72 -5.58 -13.28 8.08
C GLY A 72 -5.21 -13.48 9.56
N TYR A 73 -5.90 -12.80 10.48
CA TYR A 73 -5.57 -12.86 11.90
C TYR A 73 -6.32 -13.96 12.66
N PHE A 74 -7.61 -14.16 12.38
CA PHE A 74 -8.43 -15.12 13.14
C PHE A 74 -8.55 -16.49 12.49
N VAL A 75 -8.40 -16.60 11.18
CA VAL A 75 -8.64 -17.86 10.46
C VAL A 75 -7.32 -18.54 10.06
N ILE A 76 -6.43 -17.83 9.35
CA ILE A 76 -5.19 -18.45 8.84
C ILE A 76 -4.35 -19.08 9.96
N PRO A 77 -4.09 -18.42 11.10
CA PRO A 77 -3.27 -19.02 12.16
C PRO A 77 -3.84 -20.33 12.69
N LYS A 78 -5.18 -20.43 12.77
CA LYS A 78 -5.86 -21.65 13.20
C LYS A 78 -5.73 -22.80 12.20
N LEU A 79 -5.79 -22.48 10.90
CA LEU A 79 -5.64 -23.49 9.84
C LEU A 79 -4.24 -24.08 9.75
N VAL A 80 -3.21 -23.25 10.01
CA VAL A 80 -1.80 -23.68 9.94
C VAL A 80 -1.20 -24.01 11.30
N SER A 81 -1.97 -23.90 12.39
CA SER A 81 -1.54 -24.14 13.77
C SER A 81 -0.29 -23.33 14.18
N VAL A 82 -0.20 -22.07 13.76
CA VAL A 82 0.91 -21.16 14.03
C VAL A 82 0.37 -19.84 14.60
N ASP A 83 0.96 -19.37 15.70
CA ASP A 83 0.65 -18.05 16.22
C ASP A 83 1.37 -16.96 15.40
N ILE A 84 0.60 -16.04 14.83
CA ILE A 84 1.12 -14.95 14.02
C ILE A 84 0.69 -13.63 14.70
N SER A 85 1.66 -12.74 14.95
CA SER A 85 1.34 -11.43 15.54
C SER A 85 0.48 -10.59 14.60
N SER A 86 -0.42 -9.77 15.17
CA SER A 86 -1.28 -8.87 14.40
C SER A 86 -0.49 -7.92 13.51
N THR A 87 0.71 -7.49 13.92
CA THR A 87 1.62 -6.66 13.11
C THR A 87 2.09 -7.37 11.85
N ILE A 88 2.50 -8.65 11.94
CA ILE A 88 2.93 -9.44 10.78
C ILE A 88 1.77 -9.65 9.82
N VAL A 89 0.58 -9.98 10.36
CA VAL A 89 -0.64 -10.09 9.56
C VAL A 89 -0.96 -8.76 8.87
N GLY A 90 -0.87 -7.66 9.60
CA GLY A 90 -1.08 -6.31 9.05
C GLY A 90 -0.14 -5.98 7.88
N ILE A 91 1.16 -6.28 8.03
CA ILE A 91 2.15 -6.11 6.95
C ILE A 91 1.77 -6.99 5.75
N GLY A 92 1.41 -8.25 5.95
CA GLY A 92 1.00 -9.18 4.89
C GLY A 92 -0.25 -8.71 4.14
N VAL A 93 -1.27 -8.23 4.88
CA VAL A 93 -2.52 -7.72 4.30
C VAL A 93 -2.26 -6.46 3.47
N ILE A 94 -1.50 -5.48 4.00
CA ILE A 94 -1.12 -4.29 3.24
C ILE A 94 -0.28 -4.66 2.01
N ALA A 95 0.65 -5.63 2.13
CA ALA A 95 1.47 -6.08 1.02
C ALA A 95 0.65 -6.72 -0.10
N LEU A 96 -0.25 -7.63 0.24
CA LEU A 96 -1.12 -8.28 -0.74
C LEU A 96 -2.11 -7.28 -1.36
N ASN A 97 -2.70 -6.41 -0.56
CA ASN A 97 -3.64 -5.43 -1.06
C ASN A 97 -2.95 -4.42 -1.99
N SER A 98 -1.88 -3.75 -1.54
CA SER A 98 -1.14 -2.80 -2.36
C SER A 98 -0.55 -3.47 -3.62
N GLY A 99 -0.08 -4.72 -3.52
CA GLY A 99 0.44 -5.48 -4.65
C GLY A 99 -0.58 -5.66 -5.77
N ALA A 100 -1.85 -5.94 -5.44
CA ALA A 100 -2.91 -6.06 -6.43
C ALA A 100 -3.20 -4.74 -7.15
N PHE A 101 -3.18 -3.60 -6.44
CA PHE A 101 -3.36 -2.29 -7.06
C PHE A 101 -2.13 -1.85 -7.86
N ILE A 102 -0.92 -2.09 -7.33
CA ILE A 102 0.34 -1.78 -8.02
C ILE A 102 0.47 -2.59 -9.33
N SER A 103 -0.04 -3.83 -9.36
CA SER A 103 -0.01 -4.64 -10.60
C SER A 103 -0.78 -3.99 -11.74
N GLU A 104 -1.92 -3.37 -11.47
CA GLU A 104 -2.69 -2.63 -12.47
C GLU A 104 -1.99 -1.31 -12.87
N ILE A 105 -1.34 -0.64 -11.91
CA ILE A 105 -0.53 0.56 -12.20
C ILE A 105 0.62 0.21 -13.13
N VAL A 106 1.37 -0.86 -12.83
CA VAL A 106 2.49 -1.32 -13.66
C VAL A 106 2.02 -1.77 -15.04
N LYS A 107 0.93 -2.55 -15.09
CA LYS A 107 0.31 -2.96 -16.36
C LYS A 107 -0.07 -1.73 -17.20
N GLY A 108 -0.76 -0.76 -16.61
CA GLY A 108 -1.17 0.47 -17.31
C GLY A 108 0.02 1.27 -17.82
N ALA A 109 1.08 1.40 -17.00
CA ALA A 109 2.31 2.09 -17.38
C ALA A 109 3.03 1.40 -18.55
N LEU A 110 3.13 0.07 -18.54
CA LEU A 110 3.73 -0.70 -19.63
C LEU A 110 2.90 -0.62 -20.93
N MET A 111 1.57 -0.63 -20.81
CA MET A 111 0.66 -0.47 -21.95
C MET A 111 0.69 0.94 -22.56
N GLY A 112 1.02 1.95 -21.76
CA GLY A 112 1.11 3.34 -22.20
C GLY A 112 2.38 3.68 -22.98
N ILE A 113 3.33 2.74 -23.10
CA ILE A 113 4.55 2.95 -23.89
C ILE A 113 4.26 2.75 -25.39
N ASP A 114 4.73 3.69 -26.20
CA ASP A 114 4.60 3.62 -27.66
C ASP A 114 5.17 2.30 -28.19
N PRO A 115 4.38 1.52 -28.97
CA PRO A 115 4.86 0.31 -29.62
C PRO A 115 6.12 0.50 -30.47
N GLY A 116 6.32 1.68 -31.04
CA GLY A 116 7.52 2.05 -31.78
C GLY A 116 8.82 1.91 -30.98
N GLN A 117 8.77 1.97 -29.65
CA GLN A 117 9.94 1.71 -28.79
C GLN A 117 10.42 0.25 -28.90
N LYS A 118 9.49 -0.71 -29.10
CA LYS A 118 9.85 -2.12 -29.32
C LYS A 118 10.47 -2.31 -30.71
N GLU A 119 9.91 -1.66 -31.71
CA GLU A 119 10.41 -1.71 -33.09
C GLU A 119 11.79 -1.05 -33.20
N ALA A 120 12.01 0.10 -32.54
CA ALA A 120 13.29 0.76 -32.45
C ALA A 120 14.36 -0.13 -31.78
N GLY A 121 14.00 -0.81 -30.68
CA GLY A 121 14.89 -1.78 -30.03
C GLY A 121 15.29 -2.92 -30.98
N ALA A 122 14.34 -3.48 -31.71
CA ALA A 122 14.61 -4.54 -32.69
C ALA A 122 15.51 -4.05 -33.84
N SER A 123 15.28 -2.83 -34.33
CA SER A 123 16.11 -2.21 -35.40
C SER A 123 17.54 -1.96 -34.96
N LEU A 124 17.78 -1.72 -33.66
CA LEU A 124 19.10 -1.58 -33.05
C LEU A 124 19.75 -2.94 -32.70
N GLY A 125 19.12 -4.07 -33.05
CA GLY A 125 19.63 -5.40 -32.75
C GLY A 125 19.55 -5.78 -31.26
N LEU A 126 18.76 -5.07 -30.45
CA LEU A 126 18.58 -5.40 -29.04
C LEU A 126 17.70 -6.64 -28.87
N THR A 127 18.07 -7.49 -27.92
CA THR A 127 17.18 -8.58 -27.47
C THR A 127 15.92 -8.03 -26.80
N SER A 128 14.84 -8.81 -26.75
CA SER A 128 13.60 -8.42 -26.07
C SER A 128 13.82 -7.99 -24.62
N SER A 129 14.73 -8.65 -23.90
CA SER A 129 15.08 -8.30 -22.52
C SER A 129 15.83 -6.97 -22.43
N GLN A 130 16.76 -6.72 -23.35
CA GLN A 130 17.49 -5.43 -23.42
C GLN A 130 16.55 -4.28 -23.78
N THR A 131 15.66 -4.49 -24.76
CA THR A 131 14.63 -3.52 -25.13
C THR A 131 13.72 -3.20 -23.93
N MET A 132 13.26 -4.24 -23.21
CA MET A 132 12.44 -4.07 -22.01
C MET A 132 13.16 -3.24 -20.95
N LEU A 133 14.40 -3.61 -20.61
CA LEU A 133 15.16 -2.99 -19.52
C LEU A 133 15.59 -1.55 -19.82
N HIS A 134 16.02 -1.27 -21.07
CA HIS A 134 16.65 0.01 -21.39
C HIS A 134 15.71 1.00 -22.06
N LEU A 135 14.69 0.53 -22.81
CA LEU A 135 13.80 1.41 -23.57
C LEU A 135 12.39 1.50 -22.98
N ILE A 136 11.86 0.42 -22.39
CA ILE A 136 10.47 0.36 -21.95
C ILE A 136 10.31 0.64 -20.46
N ILE A 137 11.06 -0.03 -19.59
CA ILE A 137 10.93 0.12 -18.14
C ILE A 137 11.20 1.55 -17.64
N PRO A 138 12.28 2.27 -18.09
CA PRO A 138 12.54 3.59 -17.53
C PRO A 138 11.41 4.61 -17.77
N PRO A 139 10.87 4.79 -18.99
CA PRO A 139 9.75 5.70 -19.20
C PRO A 139 8.45 5.19 -18.56
N ALA A 140 8.19 3.86 -18.53
CA ALA A 140 7.04 3.27 -17.86
C ALA A 140 7.09 3.53 -16.35
N PHE A 141 8.24 3.35 -15.71
CA PHE A 141 8.42 3.64 -14.28
C PHE A 141 8.19 5.13 -13.99
N LYS A 142 8.74 6.03 -14.82
CA LYS A 142 8.51 7.47 -14.67
C LYS A 142 7.02 7.82 -14.76
N SER A 143 6.28 7.22 -15.71
CA SER A 143 4.83 7.44 -15.84
C SER A 143 4.01 6.84 -14.71
N ALA A 144 4.47 5.73 -14.09
CA ALA A 144 3.81 5.07 -12.98
C ALA A 144 3.98 5.81 -11.63
N LEU A 145 5.03 6.59 -11.46
CA LEU A 145 5.40 7.21 -10.17
C LEU A 145 4.25 7.97 -9.49
N PRO A 146 3.47 8.83 -10.17
CA PRO A 146 2.34 9.52 -9.53
C PRO A 146 1.31 8.56 -8.94
N ALA A 147 0.97 7.51 -9.69
CA ALA A 147 0.00 6.50 -9.25
C ALA A 147 0.56 5.63 -8.09
N LEU A 148 1.85 5.33 -8.10
CA LEU A 148 2.53 4.63 -7.01
C LEU A 148 2.55 5.46 -5.72
N PHE A 149 2.78 6.78 -5.81
CA PHE A 149 2.67 7.67 -4.65
C PHE A 149 1.23 7.75 -4.12
N ASN A 150 0.23 7.81 -5.00
CA ASN A 150 -1.17 7.76 -4.59
C ASN A 150 -1.48 6.44 -3.87
N GLN A 151 -0.97 5.31 -4.37
CA GLN A 151 -1.13 4.02 -3.71
C GLN A 151 -0.45 4.00 -2.34
N PHE A 152 0.74 4.61 -2.20
CA PHE A 152 1.42 4.75 -0.92
C PHE A 152 0.54 5.51 0.10
N ILE A 153 0.01 6.67 -0.27
CA ILE A 153 -0.86 7.47 0.61
C ILE A 153 -2.14 6.69 0.98
N THR A 154 -2.72 5.95 0.02
CA THR A 154 -3.88 5.08 0.27
C THR A 154 -3.54 4.00 1.28
N SER A 155 -2.43 3.29 1.11
CA SER A 155 -2.01 2.24 2.04
C SER A 155 -1.72 2.78 3.46
N VAL A 156 -1.18 4.00 3.60
CA VAL A 156 -1.04 4.65 4.92
C VAL A 156 -2.40 4.87 5.58
N LYS A 157 -3.44 5.26 4.84
CA LYS A 157 -4.81 5.37 5.37
C LYS A 157 -5.39 4.00 5.73
N ASP A 158 -5.13 3.01 4.91
CA ASP A 158 -5.66 1.66 5.06
C ASP A 158 -5.12 0.94 6.31
N THR A 159 -3.94 1.35 6.82
CA THR A 159 -3.45 0.81 8.11
C THR A 159 -4.41 1.05 9.25
N ALA A 160 -5.25 2.11 9.21
CA ALA A 160 -6.28 2.38 10.22
C ALA A 160 -7.27 1.22 10.38
N LEU A 161 -7.54 0.46 9.31
CA LEU A 161 -8.42 -0.70 9.33
C LEU A 161 -7.84 -1.89 10.12
N LEU A 162 -6.52 -1.90 10.33
CA LEU A 162 -5.83 -2.92 11.11
C LEU A 162 -6.09 -2.79 12.62
N SER A 163 -6.67 -1.67 13.07
CA SER A 163 -7.18 -1.54 14.45
C SER A 163 -8.19 -2.63 14.80
N ALA A 164 -8.94 -3.16 13.80
CA ALA A 164 -9.88 -4.26 13.97
C ALA A 164 -9.23 -5.60 14.41
N ILE A 165 -7.92 -5.75 14.19
CA ILE A 165 -7.13 -6.90 14.64
C ILE A 165 -6.12 -6.52 15.73
N ALA A 166 -6.42 -5.45 16.46
CA ALA A 166 -5.62 -4.94 17.58
C ALA A 166 -4.15 -4.61 17.23
N VAL A 167 -3.88 -4.16 16.01
CA VAL A 167 -2.60 -3.54 15.67
C VAL A 167 -2.52 -2.18 16.35
N ASN A 168 -1.49 -1.93 17.16
CA ASN A 168 -1.31 -0.70 17.94
C ASN A 168 -0.88 0.51 17.08
N GLU A 169 -1.53 0.69 15.93
CA GLU A 169 -1.35 1.84 15.04
C GLU A 169 -2.11 3.09 15.57
N ILE A 170 -2.05 4.20 14.85
CA ILE A 170 -2.60 5.50 15.31
C ILE A 170 -4.06 5.38 15.74
N THR A 171 -4.91 4.72 14.94
CA THR A 171 -6.36 4.62 15.19
C THR A 171 -6.64 3.77 16.42
N HIS A 172 -5.94 2.64 16.57
CA HIS A 172 -6.09 1.77 17.74
C HIS A 172 -5.69 2.48 19.03
N GLN A 173 -4.61 3.27 19.02
CA GLN A 173 -4.20 4.09 20.17
C GLN A 173 -5.27 5.11 20.56
N ALA A 174 -5.87 5.78 19.58
CA ALA A 174 -6.97 6.70 19.84
C ALA A 174 -8.23 5.99 20.37
N GLN A 175 -8.57 4.82 19.82
CA GLN A 175 -9.69 3.99 20.30
C GLN A 175 -9.47 3.54 21.75
N ALA A 176 -8.28 3.07 22.09
CA ALA A 176 -7.92 2.68 23.45
C ALA A 176 -8.06 3.85 24.43
N TYR A 177 -7.56 5.03 24.06
CA TYR A 177 -7.71 6.22 24.88
C TYR A 177 -9.19 6.63 25.04
N ALA A 178 -9.98 6.62 23.96
CA ALA A 178 -11.39 6.97 24.01
C ALA A 178 -12.17 6.03 24.94
N ALA A 179 -11.88 4.72 24.88
CA ALA A 179 -12.53 3.72 25.73
C ALA A 179 -12.21 3.92 27.23
N LEU A 180 -10.96 4.27 27.56
CA LEU A 180 -10.55 4.48 28.97
C LEU A 180 -10.99 5.82 29.54
N SER A 181 -10.97 6.88 28.74
CA SER A 181 -11.25 8.25 29.20
C SER A 181 -12.72 8.65 29.07
N PHE A 182 -13.53 7.87 28.30
CA PHE A 182 -14.90 8.20 27.91
C PHE A 182 -15.04 9.53 27.16
N LYS A 183 -13.93 10.04 26.58
CA LYS A 183 -13.85 11.30 25.83
C LYS A 183 -13.85 11.05 24.30
N ALA A 184 -14.85 10.35 23.77
CA ALA A 184 -14.89 9.94 22.37
C ALA A 184 -14.82 11.14 21.38
N ILE A 185 -15.66 12.17 21.59
CA ILE A 185 -15.73 13.33 20.66
C ILE A 185 -14.38 14.04 20.53
N PRO A 186 -13.71 14.51 21.60
CA PRO A 186 -12.43 15.20 21.46
C PRO A 186 -11.33 14.28 20.94
N THR A 187 -11.34 12.98 21.28
CA THR A 187 -10.34 12.02 20.85
C THR A 187 -10.42 11.77 19.34
N TYR A 188 -11.61 11.48 18.81
CA TYR A 188 -11.76 11.24 17.38
C TYR A 188 -11.61 12.51 16.55
N THR A 189 -11.93 13.69 17.10
CA THR A 189 -11.60 14.97 16.46
C THR A 189 -10.08 15.16 16.35
N ALA A 190 -9.34 14.89 17.44
CA ALA A 190 -7.89 14.96 17.43
C ALA A 190 -7.27 13.93 16.45
N LEU A 191 -7.82 12.71 16.39
CA LEU A 191 -7.42 11.68 15.42
C LEU A 191 -7.59 12.16 13.98
N ALA A 192 -8.75 12.74 13.65
CA ALA A 192 -9.03 13.25 12.31
C ALA A 192 -8.05 14.38 11.92
N VAL A 193 -7.77 15.31 12.84
CA VAL A 193 -6.79 16.39 12.63
C VAL A 193 -5.38 15.81 12.45
N PHE A 194 -5.00 14.82 13.24
CA PHE A 194 -3.70 14.19 13.17
C PHE A 194 -3.46 13.50 11.80
N TYR A 195 -4.44 12.72 11.34
CA TYR A 195 -4.39 12.15 9.97
C TYR A 195 -4.38 13.22 8.89
N LEU A 196 -5.19 14.29 9.04
CA LEU A 196 -5.20 15.40 8.09
C LEU A 196 -3.81 16.02 7.93
N ILE A 197 -3.10 16.25 9.04
CA ILE A 197 -1.74 16.81 9.02
C ILE A 197 -0.77 15.85 8.30
N ILE A 198 -0.73 14.58 8.72
CA ILE A 198 0.20 13.59 8.17
C ILE A 198 -0.03 13.39 6.67
N LEU A 199 -1.28 13.19 6.27
CA LEU A 199 -1.61 12.95 4.86
C LEU A 199 -1.40 14.21 4.01
N SER A 200 -1.64 15.42 4.56
CA SER A 200 -1.34 16.67 3.86
C SER A 200 0.16 16.82 3.57
N ILE A 201 1.02 16.44 4.53
CA ILE A 201 2.48 16.44 4.32
C ILE A 201 2.83 15.48 3.18
N LEU A 202 2.30 14.25 3.18
CA LEU A 202 2.57 13.27 2.13
C LEU A 202 2.09 13.75 0.75
N ILE A 203 0.91 14.36 0.66
CA ILE A 203 0.37 14.92 -0.57
C ILE A 203 1.23 16.09 -1.10
N ILE A 204 1.74 16.95 -0.21
CA ILE A 204 2.63 18.04 -0.59
C ILE A 204 3.94 17.48 -1.16
N VAL A 205 4.53 16.49 -0.48
CA VAL A 205 5.76 15.81 -0.96
C VAL A 205 5.52 15.18 -2.33
N GLN A 206 4.41 14.46 -2.51
CA GLN A 206 4.02 13.89 -3.80
C GLN A 206 3.99 14.96 -4.91
N LYS A 207 3.27 16.07 -4.68
CA LYS A 207 3.16 17.16 -5.66
C LYS A 207 4.52 17.78 -6.03
N GLN A 208 5.43 17.88 -5.06
CA GLN A 208 6.78 18.40 -5.33
C GLN A 208 7.59 17.44 -6.22
N ILE A 209 7.49 16.13 -5.97
CA ILE A 209 8.15 15.10 -6.78
C ILE A 209 7.58 15.12 -8.21
N GLU A 210 6.26 15.15 -8.36
CA GLU A 210 5.59 15.22 -9.66
C GLU A 210 6.01 16.45 -10.49
N ARG A 211 6.16 17.62 -9.84
CA ARG A 211 6.63 18.83 -10.50
C ARG A 211 8.06 18.73 -11.04
N LYS A 212 8.94 18.00 -10.33
CA LYS A 212 10.34 17.80 -10.76
C LYS A 212 10.48 16.77 -11.90
N MET A 213 9.44 15.97 -12.13
CA MET A 213 9.45 14.92 -13.18
C MET A 213 8.86 15.39 -14.51
N ARG A 214 8.15 16.51 -14.51
CA ARG A 214 7.65 17.17 -15.72
C ARG A 214 8.75 17.97 -16.39
#